data_776d92f8d045170985a1fcb766025f2d
#
_entry.id   776d92f8d045170985a1fcb766025f2d
#
_cell.length_a   1.000
_cell.length_b   1.000
_cell.length_c   1.000
_cell.angle_alpha   90.00
_cell.angle_beta   90.00
_cell.angle_gamma   90.00
#
_symmetry.space_group_name_H-M   'P 1'
#
loop_
_entity.id
_entity.type
_entity.pdbx_description
1 polymer ?
#
loop_
_entity_poly.entity_id
_entity_poly.type
_entity_poly.pdbx_seq_one_letter_code
_entity_poly.pdbx_strand_id
1 'polypeptide(L)'
;MKGYVHQFESFGCADGPGSRFIVFLSGCGMRCKFCHNPDTWKMKDGKEYSAEDVLKEALTCRSYWGKKGGITVSGGEPLLQIDFLIELFSLAKEKGVNTCIDTAGGPFTMENPWFEKFKKLMEVTDILLMDIKHIDETEHIKLTGLSGKNIIQMFRYLDEIKKPIWIRHVLTPGITDNDEYLTKTRDFIRTLSNVKRVEILPYHGLGAIKYKDLGLDYVLKNTPSPSEERVKNAKEILECEKYTGWKD
;
A
#
# COMPACT_ATOMS: atom_id res chain seq x y z
N MET A 1 17.62 -5.59 13.70
CA MET A 1 17.93 -4.54 12.66
C MET A 1 17.16 -3.27 12.97
N LYS A 2 17.59 -2.09 12.49
CA LYS A 2 16.85 -0.85 12.68
C LYS A 2 16.11 -0.45 11.43
N GLY A 3 14.86 0.04 11.60
CA GLY A 3 14.07 0.65 10.55
C GLY A 3 13.83 2.13 10.82
N TYR A 4 13.66 2.91 9.75
CA TYR A 4 13.31 4.33 9.83
C TYR A 4 11.79 4.46 9.84
N VAL A 5 11.22 4.72 11.01
CA VAL A 5 9.78 4.86 11.23
C VAL A 5 9.40 6.34 11.26
N HIS A 6 8.41 6.72 10.47
CA HIS A 6 7.86 8.06 10.45
C HIS A 6 6.90 8.28 11.63
N GLN A 7 5.91 7.39 11.76
CA GLN A 7 4.93 7.45 12.85
C GLN A 7 4.24 6.11 13.07
N PHE A 8 3.55 5.99 14.19
CA PHE A 8 2.63 4.90 14.52
C PHE A 8 1.19 5.40 14.54
N GLU A 9 0.25 4.51 14.18
CA GLU A 9 -1.17 4.72 14.36
C GLU A 9 -1.81 3.48 15.01
N SER A 10 -2.52 3.68 16.12
CA SER A 10 -2.97 2.58 16.97
C SER A 10 -4.24 1.88 16.46
N PHE A 11 -5.05 2.55 15.61
CA PHE A 11 -6.40 2.09 15.23
C PHE A 11 -6.71 2.30 13.76
N GLY A 12 -5.95 1.67 12.86
CA GLY A 12 -6.28 1.63 11.44
C GLY A 12 -7.41 0.65 11.16
N CYS A 13 -8.53 1.14 10.64
CA CYS A 13 -9.67 0.31 10.24
C CYS A 13 -9.77 0.11 8.73
N ALA A 14 -8.99 0.86 7.94
CA ALA A 14 -8.98 0.82 6.48
C ALA A 14 -7.69 0.19 5.89
N ASP A 15 -6.75 -0.20 6.75
CA ASP A 15 -5.39 -0.59 6.35
C ASP A 15 -5.16 -2.09 6.47
N GLY A 16 -6.17 -2.86 6.15
CA GLY A 16 -6.16 -4.31 6.15
C GLY A 16 -7.33 -4.91 6.94
N PRO A 17 -7.37 -6.25 7.12
CA PRO A 17 -8.48 -6.90 7.82
C PRO A 17 -8.45 -6.61 9.32
N GLY A 18 -9.62 -6.32 9.89
CA GLY A 18 -9.78 -6.02 11.32
C GLY A 18 -9.24 -4.65 11.71
N SER A 19 -9.06 -4.41 13.01
CA SER A 19 -8.39 -3.23 13.54
C SER A 19 -6.87 -3.49 13.57
N ARG A 20 -6.08 -2.50 13.17
CA ARG A 20 -4.64 -2.70 12.96
C ARG A 20 -3.80 -1.62 13.65
N PHE A 21 -2.65 -2.04 14.13
CA PHE A 21 -1.57 -1.12 14.46
C PHE A 21 -0.79 -0.84 13.18
N ILE A 22 -0.67 0.43 12.80
CA ILE A 22 -0.01 0.82 11.57
C ILE A 22 1.36 1.41 11.88
N VAL A 23 2.37 0.94 11.16
CA VAL A 23 3.74 1.45 11.19
C VAL A 23 4.00 2.15 9.87
N PHE A 24 4.08 3.47 9.88
CA PHE A 24 4.45 4.24 8.69
C PHE A 24 5.97 4.35 8.62
N LEU A 25 6.57 3.73 7.61
CA LEU A 25 8.01 3.81 7.37
C LEU A 25 8.35 5.04 6.52
N SER A 26 9.56 5.57 6.70
CA SER A 26 10.14 6.61 5.85
C SER A 26 10.88 6.00 4.66
N GLY A 27 10.98 6.80 3.59
CA GLY A 27 11.60 6.43 2.33
C GLY A 27 10.58 6.06 1.26
N CYS A 28 10.60 6.75 0.12
CA CYS A 28 9.80 6.42 -1.05
C CYS A 28 10.52 6.91 -2.31
N GLY A 29 10.64 6.03 -3.31
CA GLY A 29 11.20 6.39 -4.62
C GLY A 29 10.21 7.10 -5.54
N MET A 30 8.91 6.89 -5.33
CA MET A 30 7.85 7.50 -6.13
C MET A 30 7.60 8.95 -5.75
N ARG A 31 7.03 9.72 -6.68
CA ARG A 31 6.58 11.10 -6.50
C ARG A 31 5.14 11.23 -7.00
N CYS A 32 4.26 10.36 -6.46
CA CYS A 32 2.85 10.36 -6.87
C CYS A 32 2.23 11.74 -6.69
N LYS A 33 1.60 12.26 -7.74
CA LYS A 33 0.98 13.61 -7.72
C LYS A 33 -0.07 13.78 -6.63
N PHE A 34 -0.76 12.69 -6.25
CA PHE A 34 -1.77 12.66 -5.20
C PHE A 34 -1.23 12.15 -3.85
N CYS A 35 0.08 12.15 -3.62
CA CYS A 35 0.63 11.63 -2.37
C CYS A 35 0.11 12.39 -1.16
N HIS A 36 -0.39 11.67 -0.15
CA HIS A 36 -0.84 12.28 1.11
C HIS A 36 0.26 12.37 2.17
N ASN A 37 1.39 11.67 1.94
CA ASN A 37 2.49 11.58 2.90
C ASN A 37 3.83 11.98 2.28
N PRO A 38 3.97 13.21 1.72
CA PRO A 38 5.25 13.68 1.17
C PRO A 38 6.35 13.78 2.24
N ASP A 39 5.97 13.90 3.50
CA ASP A 39 6.81 13.87 4.68
C ASP A 39 7.52 12.52 4.92
N THR A 40 7.06 11.46 4.27
CA THR A 40 7.74 10.14 4.32
C THR A 40 8.75 9.92 3.20
N TRP A 41 8.93 10.85 2.26
CA TRP A 41 9.76 10.59 1.07
C TRP A 41 11.24 10.33 1.36
N LYS A 42 11.81 11.05 2.35
CA LYS A 42 13.21 10.89 2.71
C LYS A 42 13.37 9.83 3.80
N MET A 43 14.23 8.85 3.54
CA MET A 43 14.49 7.74 4.48
C MET A 43 14.89 8.22 5.86
N LYS A 44 15.84 9.16 5.95
CA LYS A 44 16.43 9.61 7.20
C LYS A 44 15.59 10.63 7.97
N ASP A 45 14.43 11.04 7.45
CA ASP A 45 13.49 11.90 8.21
C ASP A 45 12.71 11.07 9.25
N GLY A 46 12.73 9.74 9.15
CA GLY A 46 12.19 8.83 10.16
C GLY A 46 13.12 8.65 11.36
N LYS A 47 12.52 8.31 12.51
CA LYS A 47 13.25 7.90 13.71
C LYS A 47 13.62 6.42 13.60
N GLU A 48 14.84 6.07 14.05
CA GLU A 48 15.28 4.68 14.10
C GLU A 48 14.63 3.91 15.26
N TYR A 49 14.06 2.75 14.93
CA TYR A 49 13.53 1.78 15.89
C TYR A 49 14.05 0.37 15.56
N SER A 50 14.30 -0.46 16.59
CA SER A 50 14.50 -1.89 16.38
C SER A 50 13.17 -2.59 16.07
N ALA A 51 13.22 -3.76 15.44
CA ALA A 51 12.03 -4.56 15.18
C ALA A 51 11.32 -4.97 16.48
N GLU A 52 12.09 -5.27 17.52
CA GLU A 52 11.59 -5.61 18.85
C GLU A 52 10.83 -4.43 19.50
N ASP A 53 11.38 -3.20 19.42
CA ASP A 53 10.72 -2.01 19.96
C ASP A 53 9.40 -1.72 19.25
N VAL A 54 9.39 -1.83 17.90
CA VAL A 54 8.17 -1.67 17.12
C VAL A 54 7.13 -2.73 17.48
N LEU A 55 7.53 -3.99 17.61
CA LEU A 55 6.60 -5.05 18.00
C LEU A 55 6.07 -4.83 19.41
N LYS A 56 6.93 -4.44 20.36
CA LYS A 56 6.53 -4.13 21.74
C LYS A 56 5.47 -3.04 21.78
N GLU A 57 5.68 -1.96 21.03
CA GLU A 57 4.70 -0.87 20.92
C GLU A 57 3.37 -1.37 20.33
N ALA A 58 3.43 -2.12 19.21
CA ALA A 58 2.25 -2.67 18.58
C ALA A 58 1.44 -3.59 19.52
N LEU A 59 2.10 -4.43 20.31
CA LEU A 59 1.47 -5.36 21.24
C LEU A 59 0.69 -4.66 22.37
N THR A 60 0.95 -3.41 22.68
CA THR A 60 0.14 -2.61 23.63
C THR A 60 -1.32 -2.48 23.16
N CYS A 61 -1.54 -2.52 21.84
CA CYS A 61 -2.86 -2.40 21.22
C CYS A 61 -3.53 -3.75 20.89
N ARG A 62 -2.90 -4.88 21.27
CA ARG A 62 -3.34 -6.23 20.87
C ARG A 62 -4.80 -6.54 21.24
N SER A 63 -5.28 -6.05 22.37
CA SER A 63 -6.67 -6.27 22.84
C SER A 63 -7.73 -5.69 21.89
N TYR A 64 -7.36 -4.74 21.03
CA TYR A 64 -8.27 -4.08 20.09
C TYR A 64 -8.31 -4.73 18.70
N TRP A 65 -7.39 -5.66 18.40
CA TRP A 65 -7.26 -6.24 17.05
C TRP A 65 -8.37 -7.22 16.68
N GLY A 66 -9.06 -7.77 17.68
CA GLY A 66 -10.02 -8.85 17.42
C GLY A 66 -9.36 -10.09 16.82
N LYS A 67 -10.13 -10.84 16.03
CA LYS A 67 -9.65 -12.09 15.42
C LYS A 67 -8.84 -11.89 14.12
N LYS A 68 -9.08 -10.79 13.40
CA LYS A 68 -8.52 -10.54 12.06
C LYS A 68 -7.46 -9.43 12.04
N GLY A 69 -7.39 -8.63 13.09
CA GLY A 69 -6.46 -7.51 13.18
C GLY A 69 -5.01 -7.93 13.44
N GLY A 70 -4.12 -6.96 13.45
CA GLY A 70 -2.68 -7.18 13.63
C GLY A 70 -1.84 -5.96 13.32
N ILE A 71 -0.70 -6.15 12.67
CA ILE A 71 0.22 -5.08 12.27
C ILE A 71 0.13 -4.85 10.77
N THR A 72 0.01 -3.59 10.34
CA THR A 72 0.22 -3.16 8.96
C THR A 72 1.46 -2.29 8.90
N VAL A 73 2.36 -2.57 7.97
CA VAL A 73 3.47 -1.68 7.66
C VAL A 73 3.19 -1.00 6.34
N SER A 74 3.16 0.33 6.39
CA SER A 74 2.83 1.28 5.32
C SER A 74 3.84 2.43 5.30
N GLY A 75 3.45 3.62 4.84
CA GLY A 75 4.22 4.86 4.97
C GLY A 75 4.64 5.45 3.64
N GLY A 76 5.94 5.55 3.36
CA GLY A 76 6.48 5.81 2.05
C GLY A 76 6.37 4.57 1.17
N GLU A 77 7.43 3.79 1.08
CA GLU A 77 7.43 2.48 0.40
C GLU A 77 8.15 1.46 1.31
N PRO A 78 7.38 0.59 2.00
CA PRO A 78 7.95 -0.33 2.98
C PRO A 78 9.01 -1.28 2.42
N LEU A 79 8.88 -1.70 1.17
CA LEU A 79 9.82 -2.63 0.54
C LEU A 79 11.24 -2.07 0.38
N LEU A 80 11.45 -0.75 0.56
CA LEU A 80 12.79 -0.17 0.66
C LEU A 80 13.53 -0.61 1.92
N GLN A 81 12.78 -1.05 2.94
CA GLN A 81 13.33 -1.52 4.22
C GLN A 81 13.06 -3.02 4.42
N ILE A 82 13.22 -3.81 3.36
CA ILE A 82 12.82 -5.23 3.30
C ILE A 82 13.44 -6.09 4.42
N ASP A 83 14.70 -5.85 4.79
CA ASP A 83 15.37 -6.62 5.85
C ASP A 83 14.74 -6.33 7.22
N PHE A 84 14.36 -5.07 7.48
CA PHE A 84 13.63 -4.69 8.69
C PHE A 84 12.22 -5.33 8.71
N LEU A 85 11.52 -5.36 7.58
CA LEU A 85 10.22 -6.02 7.47
C LEU A 85 10.29 -7.51 7.78
N ILE A 86 11.29 -8.22 7.24
CA ILE A 86 11.50 -9.64 7.50
C ILE A 86 11.65 -9.89 9.00
N GLU A 87 12.50 -9.12 9.68
CA GLU A 87 12.73 -9.28 11.13
C GLU A 87 11.47 -8.97 11.94
N LEU A 88 10.81 -7.81 11.68
CA LEU A 88 9.60 -7.41 12.38
C LEU A 88 8.48 -8.46 12.21
N PHE A 89 8.27 -8.93 10.99
CA PHE A 89 7.19 -9.88 10.72
C PHE A 89 7.51 -11.29 11.24
N SER A 90 8.77 -11.70 11.23
CA SER A 90 9.17 -12.96 11.89
C SER A 90 8.85 -12.94 13.38
N LEU A 91 9.25 -11.88 14.09
CA LEU A 91 8.92 -11.68 15.50
C LEU A 91 7.40 -11.59 15.74
N ALA A 92 6.66 -10.94 14.86
CA ALA A 92 5.21 -10.86 14.93
C ALA A 92 4.55 -12.23 14.76
N LYS A 93 5.03 -13.05 13.83
CA LYS A 93 4.55 -14.44 13.61
C LYS A 93 4.80 -15.33 14.82
N GLU A 94 5.95 -15.22 15.50
CA GLU A 94 6.24 -15.94 16.76
C GLU A 94 5.23 -15.61 17.87
N LYS A 95 4.62 -14.42 17.84
CA LYS A 95 3.56 -13.98 18.76
C LYS A 95 2.15 -14.27 18.25
N GLY A 96 2.00 -14.95 17.10
CA GLY A 96 0.69 -15.23 16.48
C GLY A 96 -0.03 -13.97 16.00
N VAL A 97 0.73 -12.95 15.56
CA VAL A 97 0.19 -11.67 15.06
C VAL A 97 0.01 -11.74 13.55
N ASN A 98 -1.14 -11.29 13.05
CA ASN A 98 -1.37 -11.14 11.62
C ASN A 98 -0.56 -9.97 11.05
N THR A 99 0.07 -10.18 9.89
CA THR A 99 0.98 -9.24 9.24
C THR A 99 0.46 -8.78 7.89
N CYS A 100 0.52 -7.49 7.64
CA CYS A 100 0.07 -6.86 6.41
C CYS A 100 1.11 -5.86 5.90
N ILE A 101 1.36 -5.86 4.60
CA ILE A 101 2.17 -4.84 3.92
C ILE A 101 1.24 -4.00 3.06
N ASP A 102 1.35 -2.68 3.19
CA ASP A 102 0.70 -1.71 2.32
C ASP A 102 1.76 -1.07 1.42
N THR A 103 1.75 -1.40 0.13
CA THR A 103 2.84 -1.06 -0.78
C THR A 103 2.35 -0.74 -2.19
N ALA A 104 3.08 0.13 -2.88
CA ALA A 104 2.94 0.32 -4.31
C ALA A 104 3.83 -0.66 -5.12
N GLY A 105 4.75 -1.39 -4.49
CA GLY A 105 5.59 -2.39 -5.13
C GLY A 105 6.78 -1.81 -5.93
N GLY A 106 7.08 -0.52 -5.79
CA GLY A 106 8.11 0.14 -6.58
C GLY A 106 9.49 -0.52 -6.58
N PRO A 107 10.00 -1.01 -5.44
CA PRO A 107 11.31 -1.67 -5.36
C PRO A 107 11.35 -3.10 -5.90
N PHE A 108 10.20 -3.70 -6.26
CA PHE A 108 10.15 -5.09 -6.67
C PHE A 108 11.07 -5.38 -7.85
N THR A 109 11.84 -6.46 -7.74
CA THR A 109 12.63 -7.04 -8.83
C THR A 109 12.77 -8.55 -8.61
N MET A 110 12.88 -9.32 -9.68
CA MET A 110 13.19 -10.75 -9.65
C MET A 110 14.70 -11.02 -9.64
N GLU A 111 15.52 -9.99 -9.53
CA GLU A 111 16.98 -10.13 -9.48
C GLU A 111 17.44 -10.43 -8.07
N ASN A 112 18.42 -11.35 -7.95
CA ASN A 112 19.06 -11.68 -6.68
C ASN A 112 20.14 -10.64 -6.34
N PRO A 113 20.39 -10.35 -5.05
CA PRO A 113 19.84 -11.06 -3.86
C PRO A 113 18.47 -10.53 -3.38
N TRP A 114 17.90 -9.51 -4.02
CA TRP A 114 16.66 -8.87 -3.53
C TRP A 114 15.46 -9.83 -3.57
N PHE A 115 15.34 -10.62 -4.64
CA PHE A 115 14.23 -11.54 -4.81
C PHE A 115 14.20 -12.65 -3.73
N GLU A 116 15.37 -13.16 -3.31
CA GLU A 116 15.44 -14.12 -2.20
C GLU A 116 14.95 -13.50 -0.88
N LYS A 117 15.23 -12.22 -0.64
CA LYS A 117 14.68 -11.51 0.52
C LYS A 117 13.16 -11.36 0.40
N PHE A 118 12.65 -11.04 -0.79
CA PHE A 118 11.22 -10.93 -1.01
C PHE A 118 10.49 -12.25 -0.77
N LYS A 119 11.03 -13.37 -1.22
CA LYS A 119 10.47 -14.70 -0.92
C LYS A 119 10.38 -14.95 0.59
N LYS A 120 11.46 -14.69 1.33
CA LYS A 120 11.46 -14.80 2.80
C LYS A 120 10.41 -13.88 3.45
N LEU A 121 10.28 -12.66 2.96
CA LEU A 121 9.25 -11.74 3.45
C LEU A 121 7.84 -12.31 3.22
N MET A 122 7.60 -12.95 2.08
CA MET A 122 6.30 -13.55 1.78
C MET A 122 5.95 -14.74 2.69
N GLU A 123 6.93 -15.47 3.23
CA GLU A 123 6.70 -16.54 4.20
C GLU A 123 6.08 -16.01 5.51
N VAL A 124 6.43 -14.80 5.92
CA VAL A 124 5.99 -14.16 7.17
C VAL A 124 4.93 -13.06 6.97
N THR A 125 4.45 -12.87 5.75
CA THR A 125 3.38 -11.90 5.39
C THR A 125 2.07 -12.64 5.16
N ASP A 126 0.98 -12.22 5.82
CA ASP A 126 -0.33 -12.85 5.62
C ASP A 126 -1.09 -12.25 4.43
N ILE A 127 -1.00 -10.95 4.22
CA ILE A 127 -1.74 -10.24 3.18
C ILE A 127 -0.98 -8.98 2.73
N LEU A 128 -1.20 -8.56 1.49
CA LEU A 128 -0.73 -7.26 1.00
C LEU A 128 -1.90 -6.38 0.55
N LEU A 129 -1.79 -5.09 0.85
CA LEU A 129 -2.56 -4.03 0.20
C LEU A 129 -1.68 -3.50 -0.94
N MET A 130 -2.17 -3.65 -2.17
CA MET A 130 -1.42 -3.34 -3.38
C MET A 130 -2.10 -2.21 -4.14
N ASP A 131 -1.37 -1.15 -4.41
CA ASP A 131 -1.88 -0.04 -5.20
C ASP A 131 -1.67 -0.26 -6.72
N ILE A 132 -2.74 -0.18 -7.49
CA ILE A 132 -2.63 0.07 -8.94
C ILE A 132 -2.76 1.58 -9.13
N LYS A 133 -1.62 2.28 -9.22
CA LYS A 133 -1.61 3.75 -9.38
C LYS A 133 -2.15 4.16 -10.75
N HIS A 134 -1.70 3.48 -11.81
CA HIS A 134 -2.24 3.59 -13.16
C HIS A 134 -1.89 2.34 -13.97
N ILE A 135 -2.81 1.85 -14.80
CA ILE A 135 -2.61 0.62 -15.59
C ILE A 135 -1.79 0.88 -16.87
N ASP A 136 -1.88 2.07 -17.45
CA ASP A 136 -1.09 2.47 -18.60
C ASP A 136 0.29 2.94 -18.13
N GLU A 137 1.34 2.42 -18.76
CA GLU A 137 2.74 2.67 -18.37
C GLU A 137 3.12 4.14 -18.51
N THR A 138 2.72 4.79 -19.60
CA THR A 138 3.05 6.20 -19.84
C THR A 138 2.39 7.11 -18.80
N GLU A 139 1.12 6.88 -18.52
CA GLU A 139 0.38 7.62 -17.51
C GLU A 139 0.87 7.28 -16.09
N HIS A 140 1.28 6.04 -15.85
CA HIS A 140 1.90 5.64 -14.58
C HIS A 140 3.18 6.44 -14.31
N ILE A 141 4.06 6.56 -15.31
CA ILE A 141 5.31 7.35 -15.19
C ILE A 141 4.98 8.83 -14.95
N LYS A 142 4.02 9.40 -15.69
CA LYS A 142 3.59 10.80 -15.50
C LYS A 142 3.01 11.05 -14.09
N LEU A 143 2.35 10.04 -13.52
CA LEU A 143 1.71 10.13 -12.21
C LEU A 143 2.69 9.94 -11.05
N THR A 144 3.62 8.97 -11.17
CA THR A 144 4.45 8.49 -10.06
C THR A 144 5.93 8.84 -10.19
N GLY A 145 6.39 9.17 -11.40
CA GLY A 145 7.80 9.39 -11.74
C GLY A 145 8.61 8.11 -12.00
N LEU A 146 8.00 6.92 -11.88
CA LEU A 146 8.66 5.63 -12.06
C LEU A 146 7.86 4.70 -13.00
N SER A 147 8.55 3.69 -13.57
CA SER A 147 7.91 2.61 -14.34
C SER A 147 7.03 1.74 -13.44
N GLY A 148 5.88 1.30 -13.98
CA GLY A 148 4.96 0.36 -13.33
C GLY A 148 5.19 -1.11 -13.71
N LYS A 149 6.13 -1.40 -14.62
CA LYS A 149 6.32 -2.78 -15.17
C LYS A 149 6.68 -3.80 -14.09
N ASN A 150 7.57 -3.43 -13.18
CA ASN A 150 7.96 -4.26 -12.04
C ASN A 150 6.79 -4.51 -11.08
N ILE A 151 5.89 -3.54 -10.93
CA ILE A 151 4.69 -3.67 -10.09
C ILE A 151 3.73 -4.70 -10.69
N ILE A 152 3.49 -4.65 -12.01
CA ILE A 152 2.68 -5.66 -12.72
C ILE A 152 3.33 -7.05 -12.59
N GLN A 153 4.66 -7.14 -12.65
CA GLN A 153 5.39 -8.38 -12.42
C GLN A 153 5.21 -8.89 -10.98
N MET A 154 5.22 -8.00 -9.98
CA MET A 154 4.94 -8.34 -8.59
C MET A 154 3.53 -8.92 -8.42
N PHE A 155 2.50 -8.30 -9.00
CA PHE A 155 1.13 -8.84 -8.98
C PHE A 155 1.06 -10.27 -9.51
N ARG A 156 1.71 -10.55 -10.64
CA ARG A 156 1.73 -11.89 -11.26
C ARG A 156 2.44 -12.90 -10.36
N TYR A 157 3.58 -12.53 -9.78
CA TYR A 157 4.30 -13.39 -8.84
C TYR A 157 3.46 -13.69 -7.58
N LEU A 158 2.80 -12.69 -7.00
CA LEU A 158 1.91 -12.87 -5.85
C LEU A 158 0.71 -13.78 -6.20
N ASP A 159 0.19 -13.72 -7.43
CA ASP A 159 -0.84 -14.64 -7.89
C ASP A 159 -0.31 -16.07 -8.07
N GLU A 160 0.89 -16.25 -8.61
CA GLU A 160 1.55 -17.55 -8.75
C GLU A 160 1.67 -18.26 -7.40
N ILE A 161 2.15 -17.57 -6.37
CA ILE A 161 2.30 -18.11 -5.01
C ILE A 161 0.99 -18.08 -4.19
N LYS A 162 -0.13 -17.65 -4.79
CA LYS A 162 -1.46 -17.52 -4.15
C LYS A 162 -1.46 -16.66 -2.88
N LYS A 163 -0.57 -15.68 -2.80
CA LYS A 163 -0.53 -14.74 -1.69
C LYS A 163 -1.77 -13.84 -1.72
N PRO A 164 -2.59 -13.77 -0.65
CA PRO A 164 -3.78 -12.91 -0.61
C PRO A 164 -3.41 -11.43 -0.79
N ILE A 165 -4.18 -10.74 -1.64
CA ILE A 165 -4.01 -9.30 -1.85
C ILE A 165 -5.35 -8.57 -1.79
N TRP A 166 -5.31 -7.32 -1.32
CA TRP A 166 -6.32 -6.29 -1.59
C TRP A 166 -5.76 -5.32 -2.61
N ILE A 167 -6.56 -4.96 -3.57
CA ILE A 167 -6.17 -3.98 -4.59
C ILE A 167 -6.84 -2.65 -4.26
N ARG A 168 -6.06 -1.57 -4.26
CA ARG A 168 -6.54 -0.21 -4.07
C ARG A 168 -6.23 0.64 -5.29
N HIS A 169 -7.17 1.49 -5.64
CA HIS A 169 -7.04 2.44 -6.73
C HIS A 169 -7.54 3.81 -6.31
N VAL A 170 -6.67 4.82 -6.36
CA VAL A 170 -7.05 6.22 -6.07
C VAL A 170 -7.74 6.81 -7.28
N LEU A 171 -9.00 7.17 -7.12
CA LEU A 171 -9.81 7.79 -8.18
C LEU A 171 -9.61 9.31 -8.17
N THR A 172 -8.79 9.81 -9.08
CA THR A 172 -8.43 11.22 -9.19
C THR A 172 -8.99 11.81 -10.49
N PRO A 173 -9.89 12.82 -10.43
CA PRO A 173 -10.46 13.45 -11.60
C PRO A 173 -9.42 13.93 -12.60
N GLY A 174 -9.63 13.57 -13.88
CA GLY A 174 -8.74 13.94 -14.98
C GLY A 174 -7.41 13.19 -15.03
N ILE A 175 -7.16 12.24 -14.12
CA ILE A 175 -5.91 11.46 -14.08
C ILE A 175 -6.20 9.96 -14.13
N THR A 176 -6.92 9.43 -13.14
CA THR A 176 -7.16 7.99 -13.00
C THR A 176 -8.63 7.60 -13.14
N ASP A 177 -9.51 8.55 -13.40
CA ASP A 177 -10.96 8.37 -13.47
C ASP A 177 -11.51 8.13 -14.88
N ASN A 178 -10.66 7.87 -15.87
CA ASN A 178 -11.08 7.56 -17.23
C ASN A 178 -11.61 6.12 -17.34
N ASP A 179 -12.79 5.93 -17.96
CA ASP A 179 -13.46 4.63 -18.08
C ASP A 179 -12.66 3.59 -18.88
N GLU A 180 -11.90 4.03 -19.89
CA GLU A 180 -11.04 3.12 -20.65
C GLU A 180 -9.94 2.53 -19.76
N TYR A 181 -9.30 3.37 -18.93
CA TYR A 181 -8.26 2.91 -18.02
C TYR A 181 -8.81 2.09 -16.86
N LEU A 182 -9.99 2.45 -16.34
CA LEU A 182 -10.69 1.62 -15.33
C LEU A 182 -11.05 0.25 -15.90
N THR A 183 -11.51 0.20 -17.15
CA THR A 183 -11.80 -1.06 -17.86
C THR A 183 -10.54 -1.92 -18.02
N LYS A 184 -9.42 -1.34 -18.48
CA LYS A 184 -8.14 -2.03 -18.58
C LYS A 184 -7.65 -2.54 -17.20
N THR A 185 -7.84 -1.73 -16.16
CA THR A 185 -7.51 -2.12 -14.78
C THR A 185 -8.35 -3.31 -14.32
N ARG A 186 -9.67 -3.28 -14.55
CA ARG A 186 -10.57 -4.42 -14.30
C ARG A 186 -10.10 -5.67 -15.03
N ASP A 187 -9.82 -5.55 -16.31
CA ASP A 187 -9.44 -6.69 -17.13
C ASP A 187 -8.12 -7.31 -16.66
N PHE A 188 -7.17 -6.48 -16.19
CA PHE A 188 -5.98 -6.97 -15.52
C PHE A 188 -6.32 -7.67 -14.19
N ILE A 189 -7.15 -7.07 -13.33
CA ILE A 189 -7.54 -7.66 -12.03
C ILE A 189 -8.20 -9.04 -12.24
N ARG A 190 -9.02 -9.20 -13.28
CA ARG A 190 -9.66 -10.47 -13.63
C ARG A 190 -8.68 -11.60 -13.98
N THR A 191 -7.44 -11.27 -14.36
CA THR A 191 -6.40 -12.28 -14.61
C THR A 191 -5.79 -12.85 -13.33
N LEU A 192 -6.08 -12.24 -12.16
CA LEU A 192 -5.54 -12.63 -10.88
C LEU A 192 -6.56 -13.43 -10.07
N SER A 193 -6.13 -14.54 -9.45
CA SER A 193 -6.98 -15.44 -8.67
C SER A 193 -6.89 -15.22 -7.15
N ASN A 194 -5.89 -14.46 -6.69
CA ASN A 194 -5.56 -14.25 -5.28
C ASN A 194 -6.17 -12.98 -4.67
N VAL A 195 -6.95 -12.22 -5.45
CA VAL A 195 -7.56 -10.95 -5.03
C VAL A 195 -8.71 -11.19 -4.06
N LYS A 196 -8.62 -10.62 -2.87
CA LYS A 196 -9.64 -10.72 -1.82
C LYS A 196 -10.57 -9.53 -1.76
N ARG A 197 -10.08 -8.35 -2.13
CA ARG A 197 -10.82 -7.09 -2.14
C ARG A 197 -10.31 -6.16 -3.23
N VAL A 198 -11.21 -5.37 -3.81
CA VAL A 198 -10.88 -4.24 -4.69
C VAL A 198 -11.56 -3.00 -4.12
N GLU A 199 -10.78 -1.93 -3.91
CA GLU A 199 -11.25 -0.68 -3.33
C GLU A 199 -10.94 0.50 -4.23
N ILE A 200 -11.95 1.36 -4.39
CA ILE A 200 -11.77 2.72 -4.90
C ILE A 200 -11.58 3.66 -3.72
N LEU A 201 -10.48 4.39 -3.74
CA LEU A 201 -10.17 5.45 -2.78
C LEU A 201 -10.44 6.80 -3.47
N PRO A 202 -11.50 7.52 -3.10
CA PRO A 202 -11.75 8.83 -3.67
C PRO A 202 -10.62 9.80 -3.33
N TYR A 203 -10.05 10.47 -4.35
CA TYR A 203 -9.07 11.51 -4.14
C TYR A 203 -9.65 12.63 -3.26
N HIS A 204 -8.83 13.16 -2.35
CA HIS A 204 -9.12 14.36 -1.58
C HIS A 204 -7.85 15.19 -1.37
N GLY A 205 -8.00 16.51 -1.29
CA GLY A 205 -6.88 17.45 -1.23
C GLY A 205 -6.24 17.65 0.16
N LEU A 206 -6.56 16.82 1.17
CA LEU A 206 -6.06 17.00 2.55
C LEU A 206 -4.53 16.94 2.67
N GLY A 207 -3.87 16.22 1.76
CA GLY A 207 -2.40 16.17 1.70
C GLY A 207 -1.74 17.53 1.41
N ALA A 208 -2.44 18.49 0.81
CA ALA A 208 -1.89 19.79 0.43
C ALA A 208 -1.27 20.57 1.61
N ILE A 209 -1.78 20.36 2.83
CA ILE A 209 -1.25 21.00 4.05
C ILE A 209 0.21 20.58 4.27
N LYS A 210 0.51 19.27 4.18
CA LYS A 210 1.88 18.76 4.35
C LYS A 210 2.84 19.27 3.28
N TYR A 211 2.37 19.45 2.02
CA TYR A 211 3.19 20.05 0.98
C TYR A 211 3.57 21.49 1.31
N LYS A 212 2.62 22.28 1.80
CA LYS A 212 2.87 23.66 2.24
C LYS A 212 3.90 23.69 3.37
N ASP A 213 3.77 22.83 4.37
CA ASP A 213 4.66 22.78 5.53
C ASP A 213 6.10 22.37 5.12
N LEU A 214 6.22 21.57 4.08
CA LEU A 214 7.49 21.14 3.49
C LEU A 214 8.07 22.14 2.45
N GLY A 215 7.36 23.23 2.15
CA GLY A 215 7.76 24.17 1.11
C GLY A 215 7.68 23.61 -0.32
N LEU A 216 6.83 22.60 -0.55
CA LEU A 216 6.63 21.93 -1.84
C LEU A 216 5.38 22.45 -2.54
N ASP A 217 5.41 22.52 -3.87
CA ASP A 217 4.19 22.81 -4.65
C ASP A 217 3.32 21.56 -4.78
N TYR A 218 2.02 21.70 -4.44
CA TYR A 218 1.06 20.61 -4.61
C TYR A 218 0.36 20.76 -5.96
N VAL A 219 0.74 19.95 -6.93
CA VAL A 219 0.28 20.04 -8.32
C VAL A 219 -1.24 19.84 -8.49
N LEU A 220 -1.91 19.19 -7.52
CA LEU A 220 -3.34 18.90 -7.54
C LEU A 220 -4.16 19.87 -6.66
N LYS A 221 -3.62 21.02 -6.28
CA LYS A 221 -4.29 22.02 -5.40
C LYS A 221 -5.69 22.48 -5.88
N ASN A 222 -5.93 22.42 -7.18
CA ASN A 222 -7.20 22.83 -7.80
C ASN A 222 -8.03 21.62 -8.29
N THR A 223 -7.60 20.38 -8.01
CA THR A 223 -8.33 19.18 -8.41
C THR A 223 -9.42 18.89 -7.37
N PRO A 224 -10.71 18.86 -7.76
CA PRO A 224 -11.80 18.55 -6.85
C PRO A 224 -11.77 17.05 -6.46
N SER A 225 -12.45 16.71 -5.37
CA SER A 225 -12.77 15.30 -5.11
C SER A 225 -13.75 14.77 -6.17
N PRO A 226 -13.70 13.49 -6.54
CA PRO A 226 -14.68 12.91 -7.45
C PRO A 226 -16.09 12.95 -6.81
N SER A 227 -17.15 13.08 -7.63
CA SER A 227 -18.51 12.99 -7.14
C SER A 227 -18.85 11.59 -6.65
N GLU A 228 -19.84 11.47 -5.75
CA GLU A 228 -20.31 10.16 -5.26
C GLU A 228 -20.78 9.26 -6.41
N GLU A 229 -21.47 9.85 -7.40
CA GLU A 229 -21.91 9.16 -8.62
C GLU A 229 -20.71 8.59 -9.38
N ARG A 230 -19.64 9.38 -9.56
CA ARG A 230 -18.43 8.94 -10.25
C ARG A 230 -17.72 7.83 -9.49
N VAL A 231 -17.65 7.91 -8.15
CA VAL A 231 -17.09 6.86 -7.30
C VAL A 231 -17.91 5.58 -7.44
N LYS A 232 -19.25 5.68 -7.43
CA LYS A 232 -20.14 4.52 -7.63
C LYS A 232 -19.92 3.87 -8.99
N ASN A 233 -19.90 4.65 -10.06
CA ASN A 233 -19.64 4.18 -11.42
C ASN A 233 -18.26 3.49 -11.52
N ALA A 234 -17.20 4.08 -10.96
CA ALA A 234 -15.87 3.46 -10.95
C ALA A 234 -15.86 2.10 -10.20
N LYS A 235 -16.58 1.99 -9.07
CA LYS A 235 -16.75 0.71 -8.35
C LYS A 235 -17.47 -0.34 -9.19
N GLU A 236 -18.48 0.06 -9.96
CA GLU A 236 -19.21 -0.82 -10.88
C GLU A 236 -18.30 -1.28 -12.02
N ILE A 237 -17.53 -0.38 -12.65
CA ILE A 237 -16.57 -0.72 -13.70
C ILE A 237 -15.52 -1.70 -13.19
N LEU A 238 -14.93 -1.46 -12.01
CA LEU A 238 -13.94 -2.34 -11.40
C LEU A 238 -14.53 -3.60 -10.76
N GLU A 239 -15.86 -3.75 -10.75
CA GLU A 239 -16.56 -4.91 -10.17
C GLU A 239 -16.21 -5.15 -8.68
N CYS A 240 -16.03 -4.08 -7.91
CA CYS A 240 -15.56 -4.16 -6.52
C CYS A 240 -16.37 -5.13 -5.66
N GLU A 241 -17.69 -5.21 -5.87
CA GLU A 241 -18.60 -6.07 -5.10
C GLU A 241 -18.41 -7.59 -5.35
N LYS A 242 -17.68 -7.98 -6.41
CA LYS A 242 -17.37 -9.39 -6.67
C LYS A 242 -16.26 -9.93 -5.76
N TYR A 243 -15.43 -9.04 -5.18
CA TYR A 243 -14.28 -9.41 -4.36
C TYR A 243 -14.63 -9.34 -2.87
N THR A 244 -15.24 -10.41 -2.36
CA THR A 244 -15.78 -10.49 -0.99
C THR A 244 -14.95 -11.34 -0.03
N GLY A 245 -13.84 -11.95 -0.49
CA GLY A 245 -12.99 -12.86 0.30
C GLY A 245 -12.29 -12.23 1.51
N TRP A 246 -12.56 -10.95 1.80
CA TRP A 246 -12.12 -10.25 3.00
C TRP A 246 -13.15 -10.34 4.15
N LYS A 247 -14.37 -10.76 3.83
CA LYS A 247 -15.48 -10.89 4.81
C LYS A 247 -15.38 -12.18 5.64
N ASP A 248 -14.65 -13.17 5.13
CA ASP A 248 -14.49 -14.51 5.72
C ASP A 248 -13.52 -14.56 6.90
#